data_312dabe8a887a5d27a15a5b27a5a0e23
#
_entry.id   312dabe8a887a5d27a15a5b27a5a0e23
#
_cell.length_a   1.000
_cell.length_b   1.000
_cell.length_c   1.000
_cell.angle_alpha   90.00
_cell.angle_beta   90.00
_cell.angle_gamma   90.00
#
_symmetry.space_group_name_H-M   'P 1'
#
loop_
_entity.id
_entity.type
_entity.pdbx_description
1 polymer ?
#
loop_
_entity_poly.entity_id
_entity_poly.type
_entity_poly.pdbx_seq_one_letter_code
_entity_poly.pdbx_strand_id
1 'polypeptide(L)'
;MLRFENLSKRYSERIIFQGLHYDTAAGCVALNDESGSGKSTLLSILAGTIEADTGEVWLGGHSLRSASHNAKSVLTYVPEDCMAYPDQTGREYLNRLASQRNTVLDSQALDLASRFGLDQHLDKRFEQMSFGTRKKIFLTGATLGETKVVIADEPAGGLDASARAVLVDLFKTLAETRTVFFSSYDAAFVQACEAKTIGFADLGAVADERG
;
A
#
# COMPACT_ATOMS: atom_id res chain seq x y z
N MET A 1 12.66 3.07 0.75
CA MET A 1 13.23 1.71 0.95
C MET A 1 12.24 0.87 1.73
N LEU A 2 11.88 -0.26 1.19
CA LEU A 2 11.15 -1.35 1.84
C LEU A 2 12.09 -2.55 1.87
N ARG A 3 12.27 -3.16 3.05
CA ARG A 3 13.08 -4.37 3.23
C ARG A 3 12.35 -5.32 4.17
N PHE A 4 12.44 -6.60 3.90
CA PHE A 4 12.03 -7.64 4.84
C PHE A 4 12.94 -8.86 4.73
N GLU A 5 13.11 -9.56 5.85
CA GLU A 5 14.00 -10.70 5.97
C GLU A 5 13.36 -11.82 6.77
N ASN A 6 13.52 -13.03 6.26
CA ASN A 6 13.07 -14.28 6.89
C ASN A 6 11.59 -14.27 7.30
N LEU A 7 10.74 -13.58 6.50
CA LEU A 7 9.32 -13.50 6.80
C LEU A 7 8.65 -14.84 6.57
N SER A 8 7.94 -15.32 7.59
CA SER A 8 7.12 -16.51 7.50
C SER A 8 5.75 -16.26 8.10
N LYS A 9 4.73 -16.91 7.53
CA LYS A 9 3.36 -16.86 8.02
C LYS A 9 2.64 -18.18 7.80
N ARG A 10 1.95 -18.63 8.83
CA ARG A 10 1.04 -19.79 8.80
C ARG A 10 -0.28 -19.44 9.48
N TYR A 11 -1.33 -20.09 9.06
CA TYR A 11 -2.62 -20.08 9.76
C TYR A 11 -2.97 -21.54 10.10
N SER A 12 -3.03 -21.85 11.37
CA SER A 12 -3.17 -23.26 11.85
C SER A 12 -2.13 -24.16 11.18
N GLU A 13 -2.54 -25.16 10.40
CA GLU A 13 -1.67 -26.09 9.72
C GLU A 13 -1.23 -25.62 8.31
N ARG A 14 -1.83 -24.54 7.78
CA ARG A 14 -1.51 -24.05 6.44
C ARG A 14 -0.37 -23.05 6.48
N ILE A 15 0.75 -23.38 5.87
CA ILE A 15 1.85 -22.45 5.58
C ILE A 15 1.40 -21.56 4.42
N ILE A 16 1.45 -20.24 4.61
CA ILE A 16 1.16 -19.28 3.55
C ILE A 16 2.44 -18.96 2.78
N PHE A 17 3.51 -18.64 3.50
CA PHE A 17 4.86 -18.51 2.96
C PHE A 17 5.91 -18.71 4.06
N GLN A 18 7.14 -18.97 3.67
CA GLN A 18 8.23 -19.24 4.59
C GLN A 18 9.54 -18.64 4.09
N GLY A 19 10.22 -17.91 4.98
CA GLY A 19 11.58 -17.43 4.76
C GLY A 19 11.71 -16.39 3.66
N LEU A 20 10.70 -15.54 3.43
CA LEU A 20 10.75 -14.53 2.38
C LEU A 20 11.75 -13.42 2.69
N HIS A 21 12.46 -12.99 1.63
CA HIS A 21 13.44 -11.89 1.67
C HIS A 21 13.21 -10.97 0.48
N TYR A 22 13.28 -9.68 0.70
CA TYR A 22 13.27 -8.69 -0.37
C TYR A 22 13.80 -7.35 0.12
N ASP A 23 14.47 -6.63 -0.77
CA ASP A 23 14.91 -5.26 -0.54
C ASP A 23 14.69 -4.43 -1.81
N THR A 24 14.14 -3.22 -1.64
CA THR A 24 13.96 -2.30 -2.75
C THR A 24 14.06 -0.84 -2.29
N ALA A 25 14.67 -0.03 -3.13
CA ALA A 25 14.73 1.43 -2.97
C ALA A 25 13.44 2.09 -3.51
N ALA A 26 13.52 3.36 -3.91
CA ALA A 26 12.43 4.02 -4.62
C ALA A 26 12.15 3.31 -5.95
N GLY A 27 10.91 3.34 -6.38
CA GLY A 27 10.43 2.69 -7.58
C GLY A 27 9.06 2.03 -7.38
N CYS A 28 8.51 1.52 -8.47
CA CYS A 28 7.23 0.85 -8.51
C CYS A 28 7.42 -0.66 -8.64
N VAL A 29 6.83 -1.43 -7.74
CA VAL A 29 6.92 -2.90 -7.70
C VAL A 29 5.54 -3.51 -7.58
N ALA A 30 5.21 -4.42 -8.48
CA ALA A 30 3.96 -5.16 -8.51
C ALA A 30 4.19 -6.61 -8.10
N LEU A 31 3.57 -7.02 -7.01
CA LEU A 31 3.48 -8.42 -6.61
C LEU A 31 2.34 -9.09 -7.40
N ASN A 32 2.70 -9.89 -8.38
CA ASN A 32 1.77 -10.61 -9.22
C ASN A 32 1.97 -12.12 -9.06
N ASP A 33 0.95 -12.79 -8.55
CA ASP A 33 0.95 -14.24 -8.31
C ASP A 33 -0.49 -14.75 -8.35
N GLU A 34 -0.69 -16.06 -8.30
CA GLU A 34 -2.02 -16.66 -8.34
C GLU A 34 -2.95 -16.17 -7.22
N SER A 35 -4.26 -16.29 -7.46
CA SER A 35 -5.24 -15.98 -6.42
C SER A 35 -5.08 -16.94 -5.24
N GLY A 36 -5.16 -16.40 -4.02
CA GLY A 36 -4.99 -17.21 -2.80
C GLY A 36 -3.55 -17.59 -2.47
N SER A 37 -2.55 -17.06 -3.18
CA SER A 37 -1.11 -17.30 -2.91
C SER A 37 -0.60 -16.61 -1.62
N GLY A 38 -1.38 -15.71 -1.02
CA GLY A 38 -1.00 -15.01 0.22
C GLY A 38 -0.56 -13.56 0.03
N LYS A 39 -0.77 -12.94 -1.15
CA LYS A 39 -0.40 -11.53 -1.42
C LYS A 39 -0.96 -10.56 -0.39
N SER A 40 -2.27 -10.60 -0.13
CA SER A 40 -2.91 -9.72 0.86
C SER A 40 -2.37 -9.94 2.28
N THR A 41 -2.04 -11.19 2.63
CA THR A 41 -1.38 -11.52 3.90
C THR A 41 0.00 -10.87 3.98
N LEU A 42 0.81 -10.99 2.91
CA LEU A 42 2.13 -10.36 2.87
C LEU A 42 2.02 -8.83 2.97
N LEU A 43 1.16 -8.19 2.15
CA LEU A 43 0.99 -6.74 2.22
C LEU A 43 0.49 -6.27 3.59
N SER A 44 -0.41 -7.01 4.23
CA SER A 44 -0.88 -6.71 5.59
C SER A 44 0.24 -6.82 6.63
N ILE A 45 1.14 -7.80 6.49
CA ILE A 45 2.33 -7.92 7.35
C ILE A 45 3.29 -6.77 7.10
N LEU A 46 3.57 -6.43 5.84
CA LEU A 46 4.43 -5.30 5.48
C LEU A 46 3.86 -3.97 6.00
N ALA A 47 2.53 -3.84 6.06
CA ALA A 47 1.85 -2.69 6.64
C ALA A 47 1.76 -2.71 8.18
N GLY A 48 2.13 -3.82 8.82
CA GLY A 48 2.05 -3.99 10.27
C GLY A 48 0.62 -4.04 10.81
N THR A 49 -0.34 -4.53 10.00
CA THR A 49 -1.73 -4.81 10.41
C THR A 49 -1.92 -6.27 10.84
N ILE A 50 -1.05 -7.16 10.36
CA ILE A 50 -0.94 -8.56 10.78
C ILE A 50 0.52 -8.79 11.20
N GLU A 51 0.73 -9.57 12.26
CA GLU A 51 2.06 -9.98 12.69
C GLU A 51 2.57 -11.18 11.87
N ALA A 52 3.84 -11.14 11.48
CA ALA A 52 4.54 -12.31 10.97
C ALA A 52 4.85 -13.28 12.09
N ASP A 53 4.94 -14.57 11.81
CA ASP A 53 5.35 -15.58 12.79
C ASP A 53 6.87 -15.50 13.03
N THR A 54 7.64 -15.24 11.96
CA THR A 54 9.09 -14.97 12.02
C THR A 54 9.47 -13.86 11.06
N GLY A 55 10.68 -13.35 11.25
CA GLY A 55 11.27 -12.34 10.37
C GLY A 55 11.06 -10.91 10.84
N GLU A 56 11.51 -9.98 10.02
CA GLU A 56 11.53 -8.55 10.33
C GLU A 56 11.20 -7.73 9.08
N VAL A 57 10.56 -6.58 9.25
CA VAL A 57 10.22 -5.61 8.19
C VAL A 57 10.78 -4.24 8.54
N TRP A 58 11.39 -3.56 7.56
CA TRP A 58 11.86 -2.19 7.69
C TRP A 58 11.19 -1.30 6.63
N LEU A 59 10.62 -0.19 7.09
CA LEU A 59 10.00 0.84 6.28
C LEU A 59 10.77 2.14 6.44
N GLY A 60 11.33 2.66 5.35
CA GLY A 60 12.14 3.87 5.39
C GLY A 60 13.36 3.78 6.33
N GLY A 61 13.85 2.57 6.61
CA GLY A 61 14.94 2.29 7.55
C GLY A 61 14.49 2.03 8.99
N HIS A 62 13.21 2.12 9.31
CA HIS A 62 12.65 1.86 10.65
C HIS A 62 12.06 0.46 10.74
N SER A 63 12.46 -0.30 11.76
CA SER A 63 11.90 -1.63 12.03
C SER A 63 10.45 -1.54 12.50
N LEU A 64 9.57 -2.36 11.92
CA LEU A 64 8.18 -2.46 12.38
C LEU A 64 8.06 -3.03 13.80
N ARG A 65 9.02 -3.84 14.24
CA ARG A 65 9.02 -4.47 15.56
C ARG A 65 9.55 -3.53 16.64
N SER A 66 10.74 -2.96 16.44
CA SER A 66 11.43 -2.18 17.47
C SER A 66 11.14 -0.68 17.39
N ALA A 67 10.72 -0.15 16.24
CA ALA A 67 10.42 1.26 15.99
C ALA A 67 9.08 1.45 15.26
N SER A 68 8.05 0.73 15.69
CA SER A 68 6.75 0.64 15.01
C SER A 68 6.11 2.00 14.71
N HIS A 69 6.18 2.95 15.65
CA HIS A 69 5.64 4.29 15.42
C HIS A 69 6.33 4.98 14.25
N ASN A 70 7.67 4.98 14.23
CA ASN A 70 8.47 5.60 13.16
C ASN A 70 8.28 4.88 11.81
N ALA A 71 8.20 3.54 11.82
CA ALA A 71 7.93 2.76 10.63
C ALA A 71 6.55 3.11 10.03
N LYS A 72 5.52 3.20 10.88
CA LYS A 72 4.15 3.53 10.46
C LYS A 72 4.00 5.00 10.04
N SER A 73 4.77 5.93 10.59
CA SER A 73 4.71 7.35 10.20
C SER A 73 5.19 7.60 8.77
N VAL A 74 6.06 6.74 8.24
CA VAL A 74 6.58 6.83 6.85
C VAL A 74 5.84 5.93 5.86
N LEU A 75 4.75 5.27 6.30
CA LEU A 75 3.96 4.34 5.51
C LEU A 75 2.61 4.93 5.10
N THR A 76 2.19 4.66 3.87
CA THR A 76 0.78 4.65 3.48
C THR A 76 0.36 3.22 3.15
N TYR A 77 -0.73 2.78 3.72
CA TYR A 77 -1.35 1.50 3.39
C TYR A 77 -2.76 1.69 2.82
N VAL A 78 -3.00 1.10 1.66
CA VAL A 78 -4.31 1.05 0.99
C VAL A 78 -4.73 -0.42 0.95
N PRO A 79 -5.58 -0.87 1.90
CA PRO A 79 -6.08 -2.24 1.89
C PRO A 79 -7.06 -2.47 0.75
N GLU A 80 -7.31 -3.73 0.40
CA GLU A 80 -8.26 -4.08 -0.66
C GLU A 80 -9.67 -3.55 -0.35
N ASP A 81 -10.16 -3.74 0.88
CA ASP A 81 -11.53 -3.42 1.30
C ASP A 81 -11.78 -1.94 1.60
N CYS A 82 -10.71 -1.15 1.85
CA CYS A 82 -10.80 0.29 2.17
C CYS A 82 -11.87 0.59 3.23
N MET A 83 -11.87 -0.15 4.33
CA MET A 83 -12.80 0.05 5.44
C MET A 83 -12.34 1.19 6.35
N ALA A 84 -13.28 2.07 6.70
CA ALA A 84 -13.12 3.13 7.69
C ALA A 84 -14.34 3.15 8.61
N TYR A 85 -14.36 4.02 9.62
CA TYR A 85 -15.54 4.16 10.47
C TYR A 85 -16.75 4.57 9.63
N PRO A 86 -17.89 3.86 9.71
CA PRO A 86 -19.03 4.07 8.81
C PRO A 86 -19.59 5.50 8.83
N ASP A 87 -19.61 6.13 10.00
CA ASP A 87 -20.12 7.47 10.26
C ASP A 87 -19.11 8.59 9.95
N GLN A 88 -17.85 8.25 9.72
CA GLN A 88 -16.79 9.22 9.38
C GLN A 88 -16.94 9.68 7.93
N THR A 89 -16.74 10.97 7.67
CA THR A 89 -16.66 11.50 6.31
C THR A 89 -15.27 11.29 5.71
N GLY A 90 -15.18 11.36 4.37
CA GLY A 90 -13.90 11.28 3.66
C GLY A 90 -12.94 12.39 4.08
N ARG A 91 -13.46 13.61 4.25
CA ARG A 91 -12.66 14.78 4.71
C ARG A 91 -12.13 14.58 6.14
N GLU A 92 -12.97 14.08 7.05
CA GLU A 92 -12.53 13.76 8.42
C GLU A 92 -11.46 12.69 8.44
N TYR A 93 -11.60 11.66 7.59
CA TYR A 93 -10.57 10.61 7.42
C TYR A 93 -9.23 11.21 6.97
N LEU A 94 -9.23 12.04 5.91
CA LEU A 94 -8.02 12.66 5.38
C LEU A 94 -7.39 13.63 6.40
N ASN A 95 -8.19 14.43 7.11
CA ASN A 95 -7.70 15.31 8.16
C ASN A 95 -7.07 14.55 9.33
N ARG A 96 -7.70 13.45 9.76
CA ARG A 96 -7.14 12.57 10.79
C ARG A 96 -5.79 11.97 10.35
N LEU A 97 -5.72 11.49 9.11
CA LEU A 97 -4.49 10.94 8.55
C LEU A 97 -3.38 11.99 8.45
N ALA A 98 -3.72 13.21 8.02
CA ALA A 98 -2.80 14.34 7.98
C ALA A 98 -2.27 14.68 9.38
N SER A 99 -3.16 14.76 10.38
CA SER A 99 -2.77 15.02 11.77
C SER A 99 -1.83 13.94 12.33
N GLN A 100 -2.08 12.67 12.03
CA GLN A 100 -1.21 11.55 12.44
C GLN A 100 0.19 11.63 11.80
N ARG A 101 0.33 12.33 10.69
CA ARG A 101 1.58 12.56 9.95
C ARG A 101 2.18 13.93 10.19
N ASN A 102 1.70 14.67 11.21
CA ASN A 102 2.13 16.03 11.54
C ASN A 102 2.05 17.00 10.34
N THR A 103 1.02 16.88 9.52
CA THR A 103 0.73 17.73 8.37
C THR A 103 -0.74 18.15 8.37
N VAL A 104 -1.14 18.90 7.34
CA VAL A 104 -2.53 19.30 7.10
C VAL A 104 -3.04 18.72 5.78
N LEU A 105 -4.35 18.71 5.60
CA LEU A 105 -4.96 18.41 4.30
C LEU A 105 -4.68 19.59 3.37
N ASP A 106 -3.65 19.46 2.54
CA ASP A 106 -3.12 20.51 1.68
C ASP A 106 -3.79 20.56 0.29
N SER A 107 -3.41 21.55 -0.50
CA SER A 107 -3.93 21.71 -1.86
C SER A 107 -3.56 20.54 -2.78
N GLN A 108 -2.40 19.92 -2.61
CA GLN A 108 -1.97 18.77 -3.43
C GLN A 108 -2.90 17.57 -3.23
N ALA A 109 -3.26 17.28 -1.97
CA ALA A 109 -4.21 16.20 -1.68
C ALA A 109 -5.62 16.54 -2.17
N LEU A 110 -6.06 17.80 -2.08
CA LEU A 110 -7.35 18.24 -2.59
C LEU A 110 -7.41 18.21 -4.12
N ASP A 111 -6.34 18.60 -4.81
CA ASP A 111 -6.24 18.49 -6.27
C ASP A 111 -6.30 17.03 -6.74
N LEU A 112 -5.62 16.13 -6.03
CA LEU A 112 -5.73 14.70 -6.31
C LEU A 112 -7.15 14.19 -6.06
N ALA A 113 -7.80 14.61 -4.97
CA ALA A 113 -9.19 14.26 -4.70
C ALA A 113 -10.12 14.73 -5.83
N SER A 114 -9.93 15.95 -6.34
CA SER A 114 -10.68 16.49 -7.47
C SER A 114 -10.43 15.70 -8.76
N ARG A 115 -9.18 15.34 -9.08
CA ARG A 115 -8.83 14.46 -10.19
C ARG A 115 -9.50 13.09 -10.12
N PHE A 116 -9.68 12.56 -8.91
CA PHE A 116 -10.46 11.34 -8.66
C PHE A 116 -11.98 11.55 -8.73
N GLY A 117 -12.47 12.78 -8.90
CA GLY A 117 -13.90 13.13 -8.91
C GLY A 117 -14.55 13.06 -7.54
N LEU A 118 -13.80 13.40 -6.47
CA LEU A 118 -14.27 13.32 -5.09
C LEU A 118 -14.89 14.61 -4.55
N ASP A 119 -14.98 15.71 -5.34
CA ASP A 119 -15.44 17.02 -4.87
C ASP A 119 -16.77 16.97 -4.12
N GLN A 120 -17.73 16.18 -4.62
CA GLN A 120 -19.05 16.02 -4.01
C GLN A 120 -19.14 14.83 -3.03
N HIS A 121 -18.02 14.14 -2.78
CA HIS A 121 -17.98 12.93 -1.98
C HIS A 121 -17.18 13.08 -0.68
N LEU A 122 -16.29 14.08 -0.58
CA LEU A 122 -15.44 14.26 0.61
C LEU A 122 -16.25 14.45 1.89
N ASP A 123 -17.41 15.08 1.81
CA ASP A 123 -18.25 15.38 2.97
C ASP A 123 -19.39 14.35 3.20
N LYS A 124 -19.41 13.27 2.39
CA LYS A 124 -20.28 12.11 2.63
C LYS A 124 -19.64 11.17 3.65
N ARG A 125 -20.47 10.43 4.38
CA ARG A 125 -20.01 9.35 5.28
C ARG A 125 -19.57 8.12 4.48
N PHE A 126 -18.61 7.35 5.01
CA PHE A 126 -18.14 6.14 4.34
C PHE A 126 -19.26 5.12 4.05
N GLU A 127 -20.24 4.99 4.94
CA GLU A 127 -21.41 4.12 4.72
C GLU A 127 -22.25 4.48 3.48
N GLN A 128 -22.20 5.74 3.05
CA GLN A 128 -22.92 6.29 1.90
C GLN A 128 -22.13 6.21 0.60
N MET A 129 -20.87 5.72 0.65
CA MET A 129 -19.96 5.70 -0.48
C MET A 129 -19.93 4.33 -1.15
N SER A 130 -19.80 4.34 -2.49
CA SER A 130 -19.42 3.13 -3.21
C SER A 130 -18.02 2.66 -2.83
N PHE A 131 -17.74 1.38 -3.07
CA PHE A 131 -16.41 0.81 -2.87
C PHE A 131 -15.30 1.61 -3.59
N GLY A 132 -15.50 1.95 -4.88
CA GLY A 132 -14.55 2.76 -5.64
C GLY A 132 -14.36 4.16 -5.07
N THR A 133 -15.42 4.80 -4.56
CA THR A 133 -15.31 6.13 -3.91
C THR A 133 -14.45 6.05 -2.65
N ARG A 134 -14.67 5.05 -1.80
CA ARG A 134 -13.85 4.83 -0.60
C ARG A 134 -12.38 4.60 -0.96
N LYS A 135 -12.11 3.76 -1.98
CA LYS A 135 -10.76 3.49 -2.46
C LYS A 135 -10.05 4.75 -2.95
N LYS A 136 -10.73 5.62 -3.71
CA LYS A 136 -10.19 6.91 -4.15
C LYS A 136 -9.79 7.80 -2.96
N ILE A 137 -10.56 7.82 -1.86
CA ILE A 137 -10.21 8.58 -0.64
C ILE A 137 -8.95 8.00 0.02
N PHE A 138 -8.85 6.67 0.15
CA PHE A 138 -7.63 6.03 0.70
C PHE A 138 -6.39 6.34 -0.16
N LEU A 139 -6.52 6.29 -1.49
CA LEU A 139 -5.46 6.64 -2.43
C LEU A 139 -5.05 8.12 -2.33
N THR A 140 -6.02 9.02 -2.14
CA THR A 140 -5.72 10.45 -1.89
C THR A 140 -4.83 10.62 -0.67
N GLY A 141 -5.03 9.82 0.38
CA GLY A 141 -4.18 9.82 1.57
C GLY A 141 -2.71 9.47 1.30
N ALA A 142 -2.36 8.91 0.14
CA ALA A 142 -0.97 8.57 -0.21
C ALA A 142 -0.09 9.81 -0.45
N THR A 143 -0.67 10.97 -0.72
CA THR A 143 0.07 12.23 -0.89
C THR A 143 0.34 12.96 0.42
N LEU A 144 -0.39 12.64 1.48
CA LEU A 144 -0.28 13.35 2.75
C LEU A 144 1.02 13.03 3.48
N GLY A 145 1.75 14.07 3.85
CA GLY A 145 3.00 13.97 4.61
C GLY A 145 4.17 13.35 3.85
N GLU A 146 5.28 13.19 4.55
CA GLU A 146 6.53 12.68 3.98
C GLU A 146 6.62 11.15 4.09
N THR A 147 5.65 10.43 3.51
CA THR A 147 5.71 8.97 3.47
C THR A 147 6.83 8.51 2.51
N LYS A 148 7.48 7.41 2.85
CA LYS A 148 8.58 6.81 2.06
C LYS A 148 8.17 5.51 1.38
N VAL A 149 7.13 4.89 1.88
CA VAL A 149 6.63 3.60 1.40
C VAL A 149 5.12 3.66 1.23
N VAL A 150 4.63 3.26 0.07
CA VAL A 150 3.21 3.06 -0.21
C VAL A 150 3.01 1.57 -0.46
N ILE A 151 2.11 0.97 0.31
CA ILE A 151 1.69 -0.42 0.12
C ILE A 151 0.22 -0.40 -0.27
N ALA A 152 -0.15 -1.09 -1.35
CA ALA A 152 -1.53 -1.10 -1.83
C ALA A 152 -1.96 -2.49 -2.29
N ASP A 153 -3.10 -2.95 -1.78
CA ASP A 153 -3.67 -4.25 -2.15
C ASP A 153 -4.79 -4.04 -3.17
N GLU A 154 -4.60 -4.60 -4.38
CA GLU A 154 -5.50 -4.45 -5.54
C GLU A 154 -6.00 -3.00 -5.73
N PRO A 155 -5.10 -2.01 -5.86
CA PRO A 155 -5.47 -0.59 -5.83
C PRO A 155 -6.35 -0.16 -7.01
N ALA A 156 -6.29 -0.84 -8.16
CA ALA A 156 -7.09 -0.55 -9.34
C ALA A 156 -8.48 -1.20 -9.30
N GLY A 157 -8.72 -2.14 -8.37
CA GLY A 157 -10.00 -2.84 -8.25
C GLY A 157 -11.15 -1.89 -7.92
N GLY A 158 -12.25 -1.98 -8.69
CA GLY A 158 -13.44 -1.14 -8.49
C GLY A 158 -13.33 0.30 -8.97
N LEU A 159 -12.22 0.68 -9.61
CA LEU A 159 -12.04 2.00 -10.23
C LEU A 159 -12.51 2.00 -11.70
N ASP A 160 -13.14 3.09 -12.11
CA ASP A 160 -13.42 3.38 -13.51
C ASP A 160 -12.13 3.76 -14.29
N ALA A 161 -12.21 3.81 -15.62
CA ALA A 161 -11.04 4.07 -16.48
C ALA A 161 -10.36 5.43 -16.18
N SER A 162 -11.15 6.46 -15.88
CA SER A 162 -10.63 7.79 -15.55
C SER A 162 -9.83 7.77 -14.24
N ALA A 163 -10.39 7.15 -13.20
CA ALA A 163 -9.71 7.02 -11.91
C ALA A 163 -8.47 6.11 -11.99
N ARG A 164 -8.50 5.08 -12.85
CA ARG A 164 -7.31 4.25 -13.11
C ARG A 164 -6.17 5.05 -13.73
N ALA A 165 -6.47 5.94 -14.70
CA ALA A 165 -5.46 6.82 -15.28
C ALA A 165 -4.84 7.75 -14.22
N VAL A 166 -5.67 8.34 -13.34
CA VAL A 166 -5.19 9.15 -12.21
C VAL A 166 -4.31 8.33 -11.26
N LEU A 167 -4.67 7.07 -11.00
CA LEU A 167 -3.89 6.17 -10.14
C LEU A 167 -2.53 5.83 -10.75
N VAL A 168 -2.47 5.58 -12.07
CA VAL A 168 -1.20 5.35 -12.78
C VAL A 168 -0.28 6.55 -12.64
N ASP A 169 -0.78 7.76 -12.92
CA ASP A 169 0.00 8.99 -12.76
C ASP A 169 0.49 9.17 -11.31
N LEU A 170 -0.38 8.92 -10.34
CA LEU A 170 -0.03 8.97 -8.91
C LEU A 170 1.11 8.01 -8.59
N PHE A 171 1.01 6.75 -8.99
CA PHE A 171 2.02 5.74 -8.67
C PHE A 171 3.37 6.05 -9.34
N LYS A 172 3.36 6.50 -10.60
CA LYS A 172 4.58 6.93 -11.30
C LYS A 172 5.25 8.10 -10.58
N THR A 173 4.48 9.15 -10.24
CA THR A 173 4.99 10.31 -9.50
C THR A 173 5.56 9.92 -8.12
N LEU A 174 4.84 9.10 -7.37
CA LEU A 174 5.32 8.64 -6.06
C LEU A 174 6.58 7.78 -6.17
N ALA A 175 6.67 6.94 -7.20
CA ALA A 175 7.79 6.02 -7.42
C ALA A 175 9.12 6.73 -7.74
N GLU A 176 9.11 8.01 -8.15
CA GLU A 176 10.32 8.80 -8.38
C GLU A 176 11.17 8.93 -7.10
N THR A 177 10.53 9.01 -5.92
CA THR A 177 11.22 9.25 -4.65
C THR A 177 10.83 8.28 -3.53
N ARG A 178 9.79 7.47 -3.74
CA ARG A 178 9.21 6.56 -2.76
C ARG A 178 9.21 5.12 -3.29
N THR A 179 9.10 4.16 -2.40
CA THR A 179 8.78 2.79 -2.78
C THR A 179 7.26 2.66 -2.88
N VAL A 180 6.74 2.29 -4.05
CA VAL A 180 5.35 1.90 -4.26
C VAL A 180 5.32 0.39 -4.48
N PHE A 181 4.77 -0.35 -3.52
CA PHE A 181 4.68 -1.80 -3.55
C PHE A 181 3.21 -2.22 -3.52
N PHE A 182 2.72 -2.89 -4.56
CA PHE A 182 1.30 -3.21 -4.66
C PHE A 182 1.06 -4.61 -5.23
N SER A 183 -0.11 -5.20 -4.91
CA SER A 183 -0.59 -6.39 -5.60
C SER A 183 -1.46 -6.01 -6.79
N SER A 184 -1.43 -6.77 -7.87
CA SER A 184 -2.41 -6.65 -8.94
C SER A 184 -2.47 -7.90 -9.81
N TYR A 185 -3.69 -8.23 -10.26
CA TYR A 185 -3.95 -9.21 -11.33
C TYR A 185 -4.07 -8.54 -12.70
N ASP A 186 -4.14 -7.22 -12.77
CA ASP A 186 -4.31 -6.45 -14.00
C ASP A 186 -2.96 -6.13 -14.64
N ALA A 187 -2.54 -6.98 -15.59
CA ALA A 187 -1.26 -6.81 -16.28
C ALA A 187 -1.16 -5.47 -17.04
N ALA A 188 -2.28 -4.96 -17.58
CA ALA A 188 -2.29 -3.66 -18.27
C ALA A 188 -2.04 -2.51 -17.30
N PHE A 189 -2.62 -2.57 -16.09
CA PHE A 189 -2.36 -1.60 -15.03
C PHE A 189 -0.90 -1.66 -14.55
N VAL A 190 -0.36 -2.85 -14.33
CA VAL A 190 1.05 -3.05 -13.92
C VAL A 190 2.00 -2.46 -14.95
N GLN A 191 1.74 -2.73 -16.24
CA GLN A 191 2.54 -2.18 -17.34
C GLN A 191 2.43 -0.65 -17.41
N ALA A 192 1.22 -0.09 -17.27
CA ALA A 192 1.01 1.36 -17.29
C ALA A 192 1.75 2.08 -16.17
N CYS A 193 1.86 1.45 -14.98
CA CYS A 193 2.66 1.95 -13.84
C CYS A 193 4.17 1.80 -14.04
N GLU A 194 4.63 1.17 -15.12
CA GLU A 194 6.05 0.83 -15.35
C GLU A 194 6.65 0.04 -14.17
N ALA A 195 5.83 -0.78 -13.52
CA ALA A 195 6.22 -1.48 -12.31
C ALA A 195 7.10 -2.70 -12.62
N LYS A 196 8.14 -2.90 -11.80
CA LYS A 196 8.86 -4.17 -11.78
C LYS A 196 7.92 -5.25 -11.25
N THR A 197 7.63 -6.27 -12.06
CA THR A 197 6.80 -7.40 -11.64
C THR A 197 7.65 -8.42 -10.92
N ILE A 198 7.16 -8.90 -9.76
CA ILE A 198 7.74 -9.98 -8.98
C ILE A 198 6.65 -10.95 -8.53
N GLY A 199 7.01 -12.23 -8.33
CA GLY A 199 6.18 -13.25 -7.69
C GLY A 199 6.78 -13.73 -6.38
N PHE A 200 6.11 -14.64 -5.66
CA PHE A 200 6.65 -15.25 -4.44
C PHE A 200 7.96 -16.00 -4.69
N ALA A 201 8.15 -16.55 -5.89
CA ALA A 201 9.40 -17.21 -6.27
C ALA A 201 10.61 -16.25 -6.25
N ASP A 202 10.39 -14.97 -6.53
CA ASP A 202 11.43 -13.93 -6.54
C ASP A 202 11.74 -13.41 -5.12
N LEU A 203 10.93 -13.78 -4.13
CA LEU A 203 11.07 -13.39 -2.72
C LEU A 203 11.75 -14.50 -1.88
N GLY A 204 12.28 -15.53 -2.52
CA GLY A 204 12.96 -16.64 -1.86
C GLY A 204 14.25 -16.25 -1.18
N ALA A 205 14.73 -17.11 -0.26
CA ALA A 205 16.00 -16.89 0.44
C ALA A 205 17.13 -16.62 -0.55
N VAL A 206 17.90 -15.58 -0.29
CA VAL A 206 19.20 -15.39 -0.92
C VAL A 206 20.01 -16.64 -0.61
N ALA A 207 20.42 -17.39 -1.63
CA ALA A 207 21.34 -18.48 -1.46
C ALA A 207 22.59 -17.93 -0.74
N ASP A 208 22.92 -18.53 0.38
CA ASP A 208 24.09 -18.14 1.16
C ASP A 208 25.32 -18.37 0.29
N GLU A 209 25.82 -17.32 -0.39
CA GLU A 209 27.10 -17.35 -1.10
C GLU A 209 28.24 -17.32 -0.09
N ARG A 210 28.23 -18.24 0.86
CA ARG A 210 29.35 -18.55 1.74
C ARG A 210 29.62 -20.04 1.72
N GLY A 211 30.25 -20.47 0.65
CA GLY A 211 31.00 -21.70 0.56
C GLY A 211 32.49 -21.38 0.54
#